data_679a17d6ad6da04fd7e19276fd627ccd
#
_entry.id   679a17d6ad6da04fd7e19276fd627ccd
#
_cell.length_a   1.000
_cell.length_b   1.000
_cell.length_c   1.000
_cell.angle_alpha   90.00
_cell.angle_beta   90.00
_cell.angle_gamma   90.00
#
_symmetry.space_group_name_H-M   'P 1'
#
loop_
_entity.id
_entity.type
_entity.pdbx_description
1 polymer ?
#
loop_
_entity_poly.entity_id
_entity_poly.type
_entity_poly.pdbx_seq_one_letter_code
_entity_poly.pdbx_strand_id
1 'polypeptide(L)'
;MPVNLKAKLIDKKELIPGIFKFSVEAKEIVEKSKPGHFIEIRVNDQTEPFLRRPISIHNLDKESGKLEFIFQVKGKGTKILSTKNVGDLIDIIGPLGNGTFKYESYNNLAIIGGGIGVFPLYELAKNAINDGKNVNTYLGFRNKDLVVLEDEFKNVSTNLVLTTDDGSYSQKGFAIDFLRHDIEAGKVDSIYACGPLPMLRAVQKLAIEKNIPCQISWEE
;
A
#
# COMPACT_ATOMS: atom_id res chain seq x y z
N MET A 1 -0.40 -22.07 0.34
CA MET A 1 -0.80 -22.12 -1.09
C MET A 1 -1.86 -21.06 -1.33
N PRO A 2 -1.86 -20.38 -2.48
CA PRO A 2 -2.93 -19.45 -2.87
C PRO A 2 -4.30 -20.11 -2.87
N VAL A 3 -5.33 -19.32 -2.60
CA VAL A 3 -6.73 -19.74 -2.62
C VAL A 3 -7.42 -19.03 -3.79
N ASN A 4 -8.30 -19.72 -4.49
CA ASN A 4 -9.18 -19.13 -5.49
C ASN A 4 -10.61 -19.15 -4.96
N LEU A 5 -11.22 -17.99 -4.79
CA LEU A 5 -12.58 -17.87 -4.27
C LEU A 5 -13.34 -16.69 -4.89
N LYS A 6 -14.66 -16.73 -4.78
CA LYS A 6 -15.55 -15.60 -5.08
C LYS A 6 -15.89 -14.88 -3.78
N ALA A 7 -15.23 -13.76 -3.52
CA ALA A 7 -15.41 -12.95 -2.33
C ALA A 7 -16.57 -11.97 -2.51
N LYS A 8 -17.43 -11.83 -1.51
CA LYS A 8 -18.51 -10.84 -1.53
C LYS A 8 -17.95 -9.45 -1.29
N LEU A 9 -18.26 -8.49 -2.16
CA LEU A 9 -17.98 -7.07 -1.95
C LEU A 9 -18.92 -6.53 -0.86
N ILE A 10 -18.37 -6.11 0.27
CA ILE A 10 -19.14 -5.65 1.44
C ILE A 10 -19.09 -4.14 1.64
N ASP A 11 -18.05 -3.48 1.10
CA ASP A 11 -17.95 -2.02 1.08
C ASP A 11 -17.19 -1.54 -0.15
N LYS A 12 -17.59 -0.36 -0.63
CA LYS A 12 -17.00 0.32 -1.78
C LYS A 12 -16.97 1.82 -1.53
N LYS A 13 -15.78 2.40 -1.59
CA LYS A 13 -15.58 3.84 -1.44
C LYS A 13 -14.71 4.38 -2.57
N GLU A 14 -15.13 5.45 -3.24
CA GLU A 14 -14.25 6.26 -4.06
C GLU A 14 -13.54 7.26 -3.15
N LEU A 15 -12.22 7.13 -3.03
CA LEU A 15 -11.41 7.97 -2.13
C LEU A 15 -11.19 9.36 -2.73
N ILE A 16 -10.79 9.38 -3.99
CA ILE A 16 -10.70 10.54 -4.88
C ILE A 16 -11.10 10.08 -6.29
N PRO A 17 -11.39 10.97 -7.23
CA PRO A 17 -11.82 10.59 -8.58
C PRO A 17 -10.92 9.52 -9.21
N GLY A 18 -11.51 8.36 -9.53
CA GLY A 18 -10.83 7.23 -10.15
C GLY A 18 -9.97 6.36 -9.22
N ILE A 19 -9.95 6.59 -7.91
CA ILE A 19 -9.29 5.71 -6.93
C ILE A 19 -10.34 5.13 -5.98
N PHE A 20 -10.46 3.81 -5.98
CA PHE A 20 -11.45 3.06 -5.22
C PHE A 20 -10.82 2.18 -4.16
N LYS A 21 -11.40 2.19 -2.95
CA LYS A 21 -11.16 1.20 -1.90
C LYS A 21 -12.33 0.22 -1.86
N PHE A 22 -12.04 -1.06 -1.98
CA PHE A 22 -13.00 -2.15 -1.86
C PHE A 22 -12.68 -2.99 -0.62
N SER A 23 -13.73 -3.41 0.07
CA SER A 23 -13.66 -4.38 1.17
C SER A 23 -14.43 -5.63 0.78
N VAL A 24 -13.80 -6.79 0.92
CA VAL A 24 -14.41 -8.10 0.56
C VAL A 24 -14.29 -9.10 1.71
N GLU A 25 -15.24 -10.02 1.79
CA GLU A 25 -15.19 -11.17 2.70
C GLU A 25 -14.27 -12.25 2.10
N ALA A 26 -13.07 -12.43 2.66
CA ALA A 26 -12.06 -13.34 2.12
C ALA A 26 -11.22 -14.01 3.22
N LYS A 27 -11.86 -14.57 4.24
CA LYS A 27 -11.23 -15.11 5.45
C LYS A 27 -10.04 -16.03 5.16
N GLU A 28 -10.16 -16.97 4.23
CA GLU A 28 -9.08 -17.91 3.90
C GLU A 28 -7.84 -17.22 3.31
N ILE A 29 -8.03 -16.11 2.57
CA ILE A 29 -6.93 -15.30 2.05
C ILE A 29 -6.33 -14.49 3.19
N VAL A 30 -7.17 -13.85 4.01
CA VAL A 30 -6.74 -13.02 5.16
C VAL A 30 -5.84 -13.80 6.11
N GLU A 31 -6.22 -15.02 6.50
CA GLU A 31 -5.47 -15.89 7.42
C GLU A 31 -4.06 -16.23 6.92
N LYS A 32 -3.88 -16.30 5.60
CA LYS A 32 -2.60 -16.67 4.95
C LYS A 32 -1.78 -15.45 4.52
N SER A 33 -2.38 -14.26 4.58
CA SER A 33 -1.74 -13.03 4.08
C SER A 33 -0.77 -12.42 5.07
N LYS A 34 0.22 -11.72 4.50
CA LYS A 34 1.25 -10.93 5.22
C LYS A 34 1.45 -9.60 4.49
N PRO A 35 2.01 -8.57 5.15
CA PRO A 35 2.37 -7.31 4.50
C PRO A 35 3.26 -7.53 3.27
N GLY A 36 2.91 -6.93 2.14
CA GLY A 36 3.61 -7.09 0.86
C GLY A 36 3.02 -8.15 -0.07
N HIS A 37 2.02 -8.92 0.37
CA HIS A 37 1.25 -9.79 -0.52
C HIS A 37 0.30 -8.98 -1.40
N PHE A 38 -0.08 -9.59 -2.54
CA PHE A 38 -1.08 -9.07 -3.48
C PHE A 38 -2.12 -10.15 -3.82
N ILE A 39 -3.15 -9.74 -4.51
CA ILE A 39 -4.20 -10.60 -5.07
C ILE A 39 -4.32 -10.40 -6.57
N GLU A 40 -4.81 -11.40 -7.29
CA GLU A 40 -5.21 -11.29 -8.68
C GLU A 40 -6.72 -11.36 -8.82
N ILE A 41 -7.31 -10.34 -9.45
CA ILE A 41 -8.75 -10.18 -9.60
C ILE A 41 -9.17 -10.43 -11.05
N ARG A 42 -10.13 -11.35 -11.25
CA ARG A 42 -10.87 -11.48 -12.50
C ARG A 42 -12.05 -10.52 -12.48
N VAL A 43 -12.06 -9.58 -13.40
CA VAL A 43 -13.00 -8.45 -13.37
C VAL A 43 -14.37 -8.77 -13.96
N ASN A 44 -14.45 -9.79 -14.84
CA ASN A 44 -15.68 -10.30 -15.43
C ASN A 44 -15.51 -11.74 -15.92
N ASP A 45 -16.60 -12.39 -16.34
CA ASP A 45 -16.62 -13.74 -16.90
C ASP A 45 -16.50 -13.77 -18.45
N GLN A 46 -16.31 -12.60 -19.07
CA GLN A 46 -16.12 -12.46 -20.53
C GLN A 46 -14.67 -12.76 -20.93
N THR A 47 -14.46 -12.93 -22.23
CA THR A 47 -13.11 -13.14 -22.79
C THR A 47 -12.23 -11.89 -22.76
N GLU A 48 -12.81 -10.70 -22.65
CA GLU A 48 -12.08 -9.44 -22.55
C GLU A 48 -12.53 -8.58 -21.34
N PRO A 49 -11.57 -8.12 -20.54
CA PRO A 49 -10.14 -8.40 -20.53
C PRO A 49 -9.85 -9.79 -19.97
N PHE A 50 -9.03 -10.56 -20.68
CA PHE A 50 -8.73 -11.96 -20.34
C PHE A 50 -7.89 -12.10 -19.06
N LEU A 51 -6.82 -11.28 -18.94
CA LEU A 51 -5.90 -11.38 -17.80
C LEU A 51 -6.53 -10.86 -16.52
N ARG A 52 -6.19 -11.48 -15.39
CA ARG A 52 -6.48 -10.96 -14.06
C ARG A 52 -5.72 -9.65 -13.81
N ARG A 53 -6.13 -8.91 -12.81
CA ARG A 53 -5.48 -7.66 -12.38
C ARG A 53 -4.76 -7.91 -11.07
N PRO A 54 -3.42 -7.80 -11.04
CA PRO A 54 -2.68 -7.83 -9.78
C PRO A 54 -2.98 -6.53 -9.03
N ILE A 55 -3.36 -6.67 -7.76
CA ILE A 55 -3.64 -5.55 -6.87
C ILE A 55 -3.09 -5.89 -5.49
N SER A 56 -2.28 -4.99 -4.95
CA SER A 56 -1.70 -5.14 -3.64
C SER A 56 -2.77 -5.15 -2.55
N ILE A 57 -2.57 -5.96 -1.52
CA ILE A 57 -3.40 -5.94 -0.33
C ILE A 57 -3.10 -4.66 0.45
N HIS A 58 -4.15 -3.91 0.79
CA HIS A 58 -4.05 -2.68 1.57
C HIS A 58 -4.18 -2.95 3.07
N ASN A 59 -5.22 -3.67 3.48
CA ASN A 59 -5.52 -3.93 4.88
C ASN A 59 -6.15 -5.32 5.07
N LEU A 60 -5.84 -5.94 6.20
CA LEU A 60 -6.33 -7.25 6.60
C LEU A 60 -6.96 -7.15 7.99
N ASP A 61 -8.24 -7.48 8.10
CA ASP A 61 -8.90 -7.66 9.38
C ASP A 61 -9.07 -9.16 9.64
N LYS A 62 -8.23 -9.71 10.51
CA LYS A 62 -8.22 -11.14 10.82
C LYS A 62 -9.42 -11.59 11.65
N GLU A 63 -10.01 -10.69 12.44
CA GLU A 63 -11.16 -11.01 13.28
C GLU A 63 -12.41 -11.20 12.43
N SER A 64 -12.70 -10.25 11.54
CA SER A 64 -13.85 -10.30 10.65
C SER A 64 -13.62 -11.11 9.37
N GLY A 65 -12.37 -11.42 9.01
CA GLY A 65 -12.03 -12.05 7.74
C GLY A 65 -12.15 -11.11 6.54
N LYS A 66 -12.08 -9.79 6.79
CA LYS A 66 -12.19 -8.75 5.77
C LYS A 66 -10.84 -8.43 5.16
N LEU A 67 -10.79 -8.39 3.83
CA LEU A 67 -9.66 -7.97 3.03
C LEU A 67 -10.01 -6.64 2.34
N GLU A 68 -9.12 -5.65 2.43
CA GLU A 68 -9.25 -4.39 1.72
C GLU A 68 -8.14 -4.24 0.68
N PHE A 69 -8.51 -3.73 -0.49
CA PHE A 69 -7.59 -3.38 -1.54
C PHE A 69 -7.99 -2.05 -2.19
N ILE A 70 -6.99 -1.33 -2.69
CA ILE A 70 -7.20 -0.03 -3.34
C ILE A 70 -6.62 -0.10 -4.75
N PHE A 71 -7.35 0.46 -5.71
CA PHE A 71 -6.89 0.49 -7.10
C PHE A 71 -7.24 1.81 -7.78
N GLN A 72 -6.41 2.16 -8.75
CA GLN A 72 -6.66 3.28 -9.66
C GLN A 72 -7.28 2.80 -10.97
N VAL A 73 -8.28 3.50 -11.46
CA VAL A 73 -8.85 3.26 -12.78
C VAL A 73 -7.88 3.76 -13.85
N LYS A 74 -7.15 2.83 -14.49
CA LYS A 74 -6.19 3.14 -15.57
C LYS A 74 -6.57 2.58 -16.92
N GLY A 75 -7.26 1.44 -16.95
CA GLY A 75 -7.58 0.74 -18.19
C GLY A 75 -8.90 -0.01 -18.12
N LYS A 76 -9.23 -0.77 -19.18
CA LYS A 76 -10.51 -1.48 -19.33
C LYS A 76 -10.86 -2.36 -18.12
N GLY A 77 -9.88 -3.12 -17.59
CA GLY A 77 -10.12 -4.02 -16.47
C GLY A 77 -10.47 -3.30 -15.17
N THR A 78 -9.68 -2.29 -14.78
CA THR A 78 -9.96 -1.49 -13.56
C THR A 78 -11.22 -0.63 -13.71
N LYS A 79 -11.57 -0.22 -14.95
CA LYS A 79 -12.84 0.44 -15.21
C LYS A 79 -14.03 -0.49 -14.98
N ILE A 80 -13.96 -1.75 -15.45
CA ILE A 80 -15.00 -2.75 -15.17
C ILE A 80 -15.07 -3.04 -13.66
N LEU A 81 -13.92 -3.20 -13.01
CA LEU A 81 -13.89 -3.43 -11.56
C LEU A 81 -14.57 -2.28 -10.80
N SER A 82 -14.34 -1.03 -11.20
CA SER A 82 -14.96 0.13 -10.54
C SER A 82 -16.49 0.21 -10.69
N THR A 83 -17.11 -0.55 -11.61
CA THR A 83 -18.58 -0.60 -11.74
C THR A 83 -19.26 -1.63 -10.83
N LYS A 84 -18.49 -2.47 -10.13
CA LYS A 84 -19.04 -3.44 -9.19
C LYS A 84 -19.75 -2.75 -8.03
N ASN A 85 -20.81 -3.37 -7.52
CA ASN A 85 -21.63 -2.86 -6.43
C ASN A 85 -21.48 -3.74 -5.17
N VAL A 86 -21.76 -3.16 -4.02
CA VAL A 86 -21.85 -3.91 -2.77
C VAL A 86 -22.87 -5.05 -2.94
N GLY A 87 -22.46 -6.25 -2.55
CA GLY A 87 -23.21 -7.51 -2.77
C GLY A 87 -22.70 -8.34 -3.95
N ASP A 88 -21.99 -7.74 -4.92
CA ASP A 88 -21.40 -8.49 -6.04
C ASP A 88 -20.30 -9.44 -5.57
N LEU A 89 -20.10 -10.51 -6.31
CA LEU A 89 -19.01 -11.47 -6.11
C LEU A 89 -17.79 -11.04 -6.94
N ILE A 90 -16.63 -10.96 -6.30
CA ILE A 90 -15.34 -10.67 -6.89
C ILE A 90 -14.52 -11.96 -6.93
N ASP A 91 -14.13 -12.40 -8.11
CA ASP A 91 -13.29 -13.60 -8.30
C ASP A 91 -11.82 -13.24 -8.02
N ILE A 92 -11.26 -13.79 -6.95
CA ILE A 92 -9.94 -13.46 -6.40
C ILE A 92 -9.09 -14.71 -6.25
N ILE A 93 -7.81 -14.60 -6.67
CA ILE A 93 -6.75 -15.55 -6.31
C ILE A 93 -5.77 -14.84 -5.36
N GLY A 94 -5.46 -15.45 -4.24
CA GLY A 94 -4.51 -14.92 -3.27
C GLY A 94 -4.30 -15.80 -2.04
N PRO A 95 -3.42 -15.41 -1.10
CA PRO A 95 -2.42 -14.38 -1.31
C PRO A 95 -1.34 -14.82 -2.28
N LEU A 96 -0.75 -13.87 -3.00
CA LEU A 96 0.32 -14.07 -3.97
C LEU A 96 1.54 -13.23 -3.59
N GLY A 97 2.70 -13.60 -4.13
CA GLY A 97 3.99 -12.95 -3.85
C GLY A 97 4.82 -13.71 -2.82
N ASN A 98 6.14 -13.73 -3.05
CA ASN A 98 7.11 -14.34 -2.14
C ASN A 98 7.88 -13.29 -1.33
N GLY A 99 7.78 -12.02 -1.73
CA GLY A 99 8.46 -10.87 -1.13
C GLY A 99 7.61 -10.18 -0.09
N THR A 100 7.41 -10.80 1.09
CA THR A 100 6.79 -10.10 2.21
C THR A 100 7.80 -9.21 2.91
N PHE A 101 7.34 -8.07 3.42
CA PHE A 101 8.18 -7.19 4.23
C PHE A 101 8.58 -7.86 5.53
N LYS A 102 9.89 -7.83 5.82
CA LYS A 102 10.49 -8.37 7.06
C LYS A 102 10.99 -7.21 7.89
N TYR A 103 10.39 -6.97 9.03
CA TYR A 103 10.67 -5.81 9.87
C TYR A 103 10.97 -6.19 11.33
N GLU A 104 10.81 -7.44 11.68
CA GLU A 104 10.82 -7.92 13.07
C GLU A 104 12.14 -7.61 13.79
N SER A 105 13.26 -7.62 13.04
CA SER A 105 14.61 -7.37 13.57
C SER A 105 14.95 -5.89 13.80
N TYR A 106 14.05 -4.98 13.43
CA TYR A 106 14.27 -3.54 13.51
C TYR A 106 13.30 -2.88 14.49
N ASN A 107 13.65 -1.72 15.02
CA ASN A 107 12.84 -0.99 15.98
C ASN A 107 12.34 0.36 15.46
N ASN A 108 13.10 1.02 14.60
CA ASN A 108 12.78 2.36 14.06
C ASN A 108 12.61 2.26 12.54
N LEU A 109 11.39 1.99 12.11
CA LEU A 109 11.06 1.78 10.72
C LEU A 109 10.77 3.11 10.02
N ALA A 110 11.36 3.31 8.86
CA ALA A 110 10.94 4.34 7.90
C ALA A 110 10.08 3.69 6.80
N ILE A 111 8.83 4.10 6.70
CA ILE A 111 7.90 3.65 5.66
C ILE A 111 7.69 4.81 4.70
N ILE A 112 8.19 4.71 3.47
CA ILE A 112 8.10 5.77 2.48
C ILE A 112 7.29 5.37 1.27
N GLY A 113 6.24 6.14 0.97
CA GLY A 113 5.32 5.89 -0.14
C GLY A 113 5.11 7.09 -1.04
N GLY A 114 4.95 6.85 -2.35
CA GLY A 114 4.65 7.89 -3.34
C GLY A 114 3.41 7.58 -4.18
N GLY A 115 2.45 8.50 -4.21
CA GLY A 115 1.22 8.35 -4.97
C GLY A 115 0.47 7.06 -4.62
N ILE A 116 0.13 6.23 -5.62
CA ILE A 116 -0.58 4.96 -5.38
C ILE A 116 0.26 3.91 -4.64
N GLY A 117 1.60 4.07 -4.60
CA GLY A 117 2.49 3.18 -3.85
C GLY A 117 2.31 3.24 -2.32
N VAL A 118 1.52 4.18 -1.81
CA VAL A 118 1.18 4.21 -0.37
C VAL A 118 0.23 3.07 0.02
N PHE A 119 -0.55 2.52 -0.93
CA PHE A 119 -1.60 1.56 -0.62
C PHE A 119 -1.09 0.26 0.03
N PRO A 120 -0.05 -0.43 -0.48
CA PRO A 120 0.46 -1.66 0.11
C PRO A 120 1.23 -1.47 1.41
N LEU A 121 1.61 -0.23 1.76
CA LEU A 121 2.42 0.07 2.93
C LEU A 121 1.60 0.16 4.23
N TYR A 122 0.28 0.32 4.12
CA TYR A 122 -0.59 0.48 5.29
C TYR A 122 -0.59 -0.77 6.18
N GLU A 123 -0.74 -1.97 5.62
CA GLU A 123 -0.74 -3.21 6.40
C GLU A 123 0.60 -3.44 7.12
N LEU A 124 1.71 -3.04 6.49
CA LEU A 124 3.02 -3.06 7.14
C LEU A 124 3.07 -2.09 8.34
N ALA A 125 2.66 -0.84 8.13
CA ALA A 125 2.66 0.18 9.18
C ALA A 125 1.79 -0.26 10.37
N LYS A 126 0.58 -0.77 10.10
CA LYS A 126 -0.35 -1.27 11.11
C LYS A 126 0.23 -2.42 11.92
N ASN A 127 0.84 -3.40 11.28
CA ASN A 127 1.43 -4.53 12.00
C ASN A 127 2.64 -4.08 12.81
N ALA A 128 3.51 -3.26 12.25
CA ALA A 128 4.70 -2.77 12.94
C ALA A 128 4.35 -1.94 14.20
N ILE A 129 3.37 -1.02 14.13
CA ILE A 129 2.95 -0.24 15.29
C ILE A 129 2.32 -1.14 16.37
N ASN A 130 1.52 -2.15 15.97
CA ASN A 130 0.94 -3.12 16.90
C ASN A 130 2.00 -4.01 17.58
N ASP A 131 3.12 -4.28 16.89
CA ASP A 131 4.28 -4.99 17.44
C ASP A 131 5.20 -4.09 18.29
N GLY A 132 4.76 -2.85 18.58
CA GLY A 132 5.49 -1.89 19.43
C GLY A 132 6.70 -1.25 18.76
N LYS A 133 6.77 -1.26 17.42
CA LYS A 133 7.84 -0.61 16.68
C LYS A 133 7.58 0.91 16.59
N ASN A 134 8.65 1.68 16.43
CA ASN A 134 8.59 3.10 16.12
C ASN A 134 8.45 3.25 14.60
N VAL A 135 7.29 3.72 14.15
CA VAL A 135 6.94 3.81 12.73
C VAL A 135 6.95 5.27 12.28
N ASN A 136 7.97 5.64 11.51
CA ASN A 136 8.08 6.95 10.87
C ASN A 136 7.62 6.82 9.40
N THR A 137 6.51 7.46 9.07
CA THR A 137 5.89 7.36 7.74
C THR A 137 6.10 8.63 6.94
N TYR A 138 6.48 8.49 5.68
CA TYR A 138 6.76 9.59 4.75
C TYR A 138 5.91 9.37 3.49
N LEU A 139 4.88 10.21 3.29
CA LEU A 139 3.98 10.12 2.15
C LEU A 139 4.20 11.29 1.20
N GLY A 140 4.44 11.00 -0.08
CA GLY A 140 4.64 12.00 -1.13
C GLY A 140 3.55 11.96 -2.20
N PHE A 141 2.99 13.12 -2.51
CA PHE A 141 1.99 13.29 -3.56
C PHE A 141 2.36 14.49 -4.46
N ARG A 142 1.84 14.54 -5.68
CA ARG A 142 2.10 15.66 -6.59
C ARG A 142 1.45 16.95 -6.10
N ASN A 143 0.20 16.86 -5.63
CA ASN A 143 -0.61 17.99 -5.16
C ASN A 143 -1.68 17.52 -4.16
N LYS A 144 -2.40 18.47 -3.58
CA LYS A 144 -3.45 18.25 -2.59
C LYS A 144 -4.57 17.31 -3.09
N ASP A 145 -4.96 17.40 -4.37
CA ASP A 145 -6.10 16.62 -4.90
C ASP A 145 -5.79 15.12 -4.99
N LEU A 146 -4.53 14.75 -4.92
CA LEU A 146 -4.05 13.37 -4.95
C LEU A 146 -3.76 12.80 -3.56
N VAL A 147 -3.91 13.60 -2.50
CA VAL A 147 -3.67 13.14 -1.12
C VAL A 147 -4.78 12.18 -0.70
N VAL A 148 -4.37 10.99 -0.28
CA VAL A 148 -5.28 9.95 0.22
C VAL A 148 -4.70 9.28 1.45
N LEU A 149 -5.55 8.68 2.29
CA LEU A 149 -5.19 7.86 3.45
C LEU A 149 -4.42 8.58 4.56
N GLU A 150 -4.42 9.91 4.61
CA GLU A 150 -3.69 10.66 5.64
C GLU A 150 -4.13 10.25 7.04
N ASP A 151 -5.44 10.23 7.32
CA ASP A 151 -5.95 9.88 8.64
C ASP A 151 -5.72 8.40 8.98
N GLU A 152 -5.78 7.52 7.98
CA GLU A 152 -5.47 6.10 8.18
C GLU A 152 -4.00 5.94 8.60
N PHE A 153 -3.05 6.58 7.91
CA PHE A 153 -1.64 6.51 8.28
C PHE A 153 -1.30 7.24 9.58
N LYS A 154 -2.00 8.31 9.95
CA LYS A 154 -1.85 8.95 11.28
C LYS A 154 -2.08 7.96 12.42
N ASN A 155 -3.06 7.06 12.26
CA ASN A 155 -3.43 6.09 13.29
C ASN A 155 -2.44 4.91 13.43
N VAL A 156 -1.58 4.69 12.43
CA VAL A 156 -0.62 3.57 12.39
C VAL A 156 0.84 4.02 12.29
N SER A 157 1.10 5.27 12.62
CA SER A 157 2.44 5.87 12.60
C SER A 157 2.73 6.56 13.92
N THR A 158 3.98 6.46 14.38
CA THR A 158 4.49 7.27 15.49
C THR A 158 4.65 8.73 15.02
N ASN A 159 5.21 8.90 13.82
CA ASN A 159 5.34 10.19 13.15
C ASN A 159 4.89 10.05 11.69
N LEU A 160 4.13 11.03 11.21
CA LEU A 160 3.72 11.13 9.81
C LEU A 160 4.20 12.43 9.20
N VAL A 161 4.98 12.32 8.14
CA VAL A 161 5.36 13.42 7.25
C VAL A 161 4.61 13.25 5.94
N LEU A 162 3.80 14.24 5.57
CA LEU A 162 3.12 14.30 4.29
C LEU A 162 3.66 15.47 3.48
N THR A 163 4.00 15.21 2.22
CA THR A 163 4.55 16.22 1.31
C THR A 163 3.72 16.32 0.03
N THR A 164 3.70 17.51 -0.55
CA THR A 164 3.24 17.72 -1.93
C THR A 164 4.33 18.43 -2.73
N ASP A 165 4.57 17.95 -3.97
CA ASP A 165 5.64 18.47 -4.82
C ASP A 165 5.45 19.97 -5.08
N ASP A 166 4.21 20.41 -5.29
CA ASP A 166 3.84 21.81 -5.57
C ASP A 166 3.64 22.66 -4.30
N GLY A 167 3.61 22.06 -3.11
CA GLY A 167 3.35 22.74 -1.85
C GLY A 167 1.90 23.16 -1.63
N SER A 168 0.96 22.56 -2.36
CA SER A 168 -0.48 22.86 -2.23
C SER A 168 -1.11 22.31 -0.94
N TYR A 169 -0.40 21.40 -0.24
CA TYR A 169 -0.84 20.82 1.02
C TYR A 169 0.34 20.32 1.87
N SER A 170 0.27 20.54 3.19
CA SER A 170 1.26 20.12 4.19
C SER A 170 2.67 20.63 3.85
N GLN A 171 3.68 19.76 3.81
CA GLN A 171 5.06 20.16 3.53
C GLN A 171 5.32 20.21 2.02
N LYS A 172 6.01 21.28 1.55
CA LYS A 172 6.44 21.38 0.15
C LYS A 172 7.73 20.58 -0.05
N GLY A 173 7.77 19.77 -1.12
CA GLY A 173 8.98 19.03 -1.52
C GLY A 173 8.78 17.53 -1.54
N PHE A 174 9.87 16.80 -1.54
CA PHE A 174 9.85 15.35 -1.68
C PHE A 174 9.97 14.65 -0.32
N ALA A 175 9.19 13.61 -0.12
CA ALA A 175 9.20 12.80 1.11
C ALA A 175 10.59 12.27 1.47
N ILE A 176 11.45 12.01 0.48
CA ILE A 176 12.81 11.51 0.67
C ILE A 176 13.74 12.53 1.37
N ASP A 177 13.49 13.81 1.24
CA ASP A 177 14.33 14.85 1.87
C ASP A 177 14.14 14.81 3.39
N PHE A 178 12.92 14.60 3.84
CA PHE A 178 12.58 14.42 5.25
C PHE A 178 13.10 13.08 5.80
N LEU A 179 13.00 12.00 5.02
CA LEU A 179 13.60 10.72 5.37
C LEU A 179 15.13 10.87 5.56
N ARG A 180 15.83 11.56 4.66
CA ARG A 180 17.28 11.82 4.78
C ARG A 180 17.62 12.51 6.09
N HIS A 181 16.88 13.56 6.44
CA HIS A 181 17.08 14.30 7.68
C HIS A 181 16.93 13.38 8.91
N ASP A 182 15.90 12.53 8.96
CA ASP A 182 15.68 11.66 10.11
C ASP A 182 16.69 10.51 10.16
N ILE A 183 17.19 10.04 9.02
CA ILE A 183 18.34 9.10 8.98
C ILE A 183 19.59 9.76 9.57
N GLU A 184 19.91 10.99 9.19
CA GLU A 184 21.07 11.74 9.72
C GLU A 184 20.95 12.05 11.21
N ALA A 185 19.71 12.16 11.71
CA ALA A 185 19.42 12.29 13.13
C ALA A 185 19.43 10.94 13.92
N GLY A 186 19.73 9.81 13.26
CA GLY A 186 19.79 8.50 13.88
C GLY A 186 18.43 7.91 14.29
N LYS A 187 17.32 8.37 13.68
CA LYS A 187 15.95 7.97 14.01
C LYS A 187 15.43 6.78 13.20
N VAL A 188 16.22 6.23 12.28
CA VAL A 188 15.82 5.18 11.34
C VAL A 188 16.87 4.09 11.29
N ASP A 189 16.44 2.83 11.42
CA ASP A 189 17.30 1.65 11.31
C ASP A 189 16.93 0.73 10.14
N SER A 190 15.77 0.95 9.50
CA SER A 190 15.35 0.22 8.30
C SER A 190 14.37 1.01 7.44
N ILE A 191 14.38 0.77 6.13
CA ILE A 191 13.55 1.51 5.16
C ILE A 191 12.67 0.52 4.37
N TYR A 192 11.39 0.88 4.21
CA TYR A 192 10.40 0.16 3.41
C TYR A 192 9.75 1.12 2.42
N ALA A 193 9.87 0.83 1.13
CA ALA A 193 9.47 1.78 0.09
C ALA A 193 8.55 1.15 -0.96
N CYS A 194 7.55 1.92 -1.40
CA CYS A 194 6.75 1.62 -2.57
C CYS A 194 6.31 2.92 -3.26
N GLY A 195 6.37 2.95 -4.61
CA GLY A 195 5.99 4.14 -5.36
C GLY A 195 6.63 4.24 -6.74
N PRO A 196 6.64 5.44 -7.34
CA PRO A 196 7.21 5.67 -8.66
C PRO A 196 8.71 5.33 -8.73
N LEU A 197 9.13 4.76 -9.85
CA LEU A 197 10.52 4.33 -10.06
C LEU A 197 11.59 5.41 -9.75
N PRO A 198 11.41 6.70 -10.11
CA PRO A 198 12.37 7.72 -9.72
C PRO A 198 12.53 7.87 -8.20
N MET A 199 11.43 7.78 -7.44
CA MET A 199 11.47 7.83 -5.98
C MET A 199 12.20 6.59 -5.42
N LEU A 200 11.86 5.39 -5.91
CA LEU A 200 12.49 4.15 -5.45
C LEU A 200 14.00 4.13 -5.71
N ARG A 201 14.45 4.64 -6.86
CA ARG A 201 15.89 4.80 -7.16
C ARG A 201 16.57 5.76 -6.20
N ALA A 202 15.92 6.86 -5.85
CA ALA A 202 16.45 7.83 -4.90
C ALA A 202 16.54 7.23 -3.48
N VAL A 203 15.52 6.48 -3.06
CA VAL A 203 15.51 5.75 -1.77
C VAL A 203 16.62 4.70 -1.73
N GLN A 204 16.77 3.91 -2.79
CA GLN A 204 17.83 2.90 -2.88
C GLN A 204 19.22 3.54 -2.77
N LYS A 205 19.46 4.64 -3.50
CA LYS A 205 20.73 5.37 -3.43
C LYS A 205 21.00 5.87 -2.01
N LEU A 206 20.01 6.46 -1.35
CA LEU A 206 20.12 6.94 0.02
C LEU A 206 20.42 5.80 1.01
N ALA A 207 19.73 4.67 0.88
CA ALA A 207 19.94 3.50 1.72
C ALA A 207 21.36 2.94 1.60
N ILE A 208 21.89 2.86 0.38
CA ILE A 208 23.30 2.44 0.13
C ILE A 208 24.27 3.45 0.73
N GLU A 209 24.09 4.75 0.46
CA GLU A 209 24.95 5.84 0.97
C GLU A 209 25.04 5.83 2.50
N LYS A 210 23.93 5.56 3.19
CA LYS A 210 23.85 5.59 4.65
C LYS A 210 23.99 4.21 5.29
N ASN A 211 24.22 3.15 4.49
CA ASN A 211 24.34 1.76 4.93
C ASN A 211 23.16 1.29 5.79
N ILE A 212 21.92 1.62 5.36
CA ILE A 212 20.69 1.25 6.04
C ILE A 212 19.98 0.15 5.24
N PRO A 213 19.53 -0.95 5.88
CA PRO A 213 18.72 -1.98 5.25
C PRO A 213 17.45 -1.39 4.60
N CYS A 214 17.18 -1.79 3.35
CA CYS A 214 16.05 -1.26 2.59
C CYS A 214 15.33 -2.38 1.84
N GLN A 215 14.01 -2.41 1.96
CA GLN A 215 13.13 -3.30 1.20
C GLN A 215 12.23 -2.46 0.31
N ILE A 216 12.20 -2.79 -0.98
CA ILE A 216 11.45 -2.05 -1.99
C ILE A 216 10.40 -2.98 -2.59
N SER A 217 9.13 -2.56 -2.58
CA SER A 217 8.07 -3.15 -3.38
C SER A 217 7.97 -2.39 -4.70
N TRP A 218 8.13 -3.12 -5.79
CA TRP A 218 8.05 -2.56 -7.14
C TRP A 218 6.99 -3.29 -7.94
N GLU A 219 6.13 -2.50 -8.57
CA GLU A 219 5.07 -2.98 -9.48
C GLU A 219 5.35 -2.40 -10.87
N GLU A 220 5.26 -3.25 -11.93
CA GLU A 220 5.36 -2.85 -13.33
C GLU A 220 4.04 -2.28 -13.87
#